data_32caf450ebf9b745bd7a4c4a36179ebd
#
_entry.id   32caf450ebf9b745bd7a4c4a36179ebd
#
_cell.length_a   1.000
_cell.length_b   1.000
_cell.length_c   1.000
_cell.angle_alpha   90.00
_cell.angle_beta   90.00
_cell.angle_gamma   90.00
#
_symmetry.space_group_name_H-M   'P 1'
#
loop_
_entity.id
_entity.type
_entity.pdbx_description
1 polymer ?
#
loop_
_entity_poly.entity_id
_entity_poly.type
_entity_poly.pdbx_seq_one_letter_code
_entity_poly.pdbx_strand_id
1 'polypeptide(L)'
;MLRLTNKRREEASVKRALTLENEIELIEGCRAGKDSARKELYTLYSKQMLAVCYRYTGDVDAAHDVLHDGFIKIFTHFAFRGECALSTWVTRVMVTQAIDYLRKQQRFSQLVVNEE
;
A
#
# COMPACT_ATOMS: atom_id res chain seq x y z
N MET A 1 -6.89 7.72 31.45
CA MET A 1 -8.11 7.42 30.70
C MET A 1 -8.37 8.36 29.53
N LEU A 2 -8.37 9.65 29.78
CA LEU A 2 -8.64 10.66 28.77
C LEU A 2 -7.61 10.64 27.61
N ARG A 3 -6.35 10.34 27.89
CA ARG A 3 -5.28 10.28 26.88
C ARG A 3 -5.48 9.12 25.89
N LEU A 4 -5.90 7.95 26.36
CA LEU A 4 -6.14 6.81 25.50
C LEU A 4 -7.36 7.02 24.61
N THR A 5 -8.41 7.65 25.16
CA THR A 5 -9.61 7.99 24.42
C THR A 5 -9.32 9.04 23.35
N ASN A 6 -8.47 10.04 23.66
CA ASN A 6 -8.07 11.08 22.71
C ASN A 6 -7.23 10.50 21.58
N LYS A 7 -6.31 9.60 21.89
CA LYS A 7 -5.48 8.96 20.87
C LYS A 7 -6.32 8.14 19.89
N ARG A 8 -7.29 7.38 20.38
CA ARG A 8 -8.22 6.64 19.52
C ARG A 8 -9.11 7.57 18.70
N ARG A 9 -9.53 8.69 19.28
CA ARG A 9 -10.31 9.69 18.57
C ARG A 9 -9.47 10.38 17.48
N GLU A 10 -8.21 10.64 17.76
CA GLU A 10 -7.29 11.21 16.78
C GLU A 10 -7.07 10.26 15.61
N GLU A 11 -6.85 8.97 15.88
CA GLU A 11 -6.71 7.95 14.84
C GLU A 11 -8.01 7.79 14.03
N ALA A 12 -9.15 7.77 14.70
CA ALA A 12 -10.46 7.69 14.05
C ALA A 12 -10.77 8.98 13.28
N SER A 13 -10.37 10.15 13.81
CA SER A 13 -10.51 11.44 13.12
C SER A 13 -9.66 11.51 11.88
N VAL A 14 -8.42 11.01 11.93
CA VAL A 14 -7.54 10.97 10.75
C VAL A 14 -8.19 10.13 9.64
N LYS A 15 -8.74 8.98 9.98
CA LYS A 15 -9.44 8.13 9.02
C LYS A 15 -10.73 8.76 8.50
N ARG A 16 -11.48 9.43 9.38
CA ARG A 16 -12.75 10.09 9.03
C ARG A 16 -12.54 11.42 8.33
N ALA A 17 -11.41 12.08 8.62
CA ALA A 17 -11.07 13.37 8.04
C ALA A 17 -10.52 13.26 6.62
N LEU A 18 -10.40 12.04 6.07
CA LEU A 18 -10.06 11.85 4.66
C LEU A 18 -11.31 12.17 3.81
N THR A 19 -11.68 13.44 3.83
CA THR A 19 -12.71 14.01 2.97
C THR A 19 -12.17 14.09 1.56
N LEU A 20 -13.04 14.40 0.62
CA LEU A 20 -12.65 14.62 -0.78
C LEU A 20 -11.55 15.68 -0.90
N GLU A 21 -11.65 16.77 -0.14
CA GLU A 21 -10.64 17.84 -0.14
C GLU A 21 -9.28 17.35 0.37
N ASN A 22 -9.27 16.63 1.49
CA ASN A 22 -8.07 16.07 2.08
C ASN A 22 -7.42 15.03 1.16
N GLU A 23 -8.25 14.24 0.49
CA GLU A 23 -7.78 13.26 -0.49
C GLU A 23 -7.12 13.93 -1.69
N ILE A 24 -7.71 15.00 -2.19
CA ILE A 24 -7.13 15.79 -3.29
C ILE A 24 -5.76 16.36 -2.89
N GLU A 25 -5.66 16.94 -1.71
CA GLU A 25 -4.39 17.47 -1.19
C GLU A 25 -3.32 16.38 -1.07
N LEU A 26 -3.71 15.21 -0.57
CA LEU A 26 -2.83 14.05 -0.45
C LEU A 26 -2.33 13.60 -1.82
N ILE A 27 -3.21 13.49 -2.78
CA ILE A 27 -2.89 13.09 -4.15
C ILE A 27 -1.93 14.09 -4.80
N GLU A 28 -2.22 15.38 -4.66
CA GLU A 28 -1.37 16.45 -5.20
C GLU A 28 0.01 16.44 -4.56
N GLY A 29 0.07 16.23 -3.24
CA GLY A 29 1.32 16.13 -2.51
C GLY A 29 2.16 14.95 -2.96
N CYS A 30 1.54 13.80 -3.18
CA CYS A 30 2.22 12.61 -3.69
C CYS A 30 2.74 12.82 -5.12
N ARG A 31 1.95 13.47 -5.97
CA ARG A 31 2.38 13.83 -7.33
C ARG A 31 3.57 14.76 -7.34
N ALA A 32 3.60 15.70 -6.41
CA ALA A 32 4.70 16.66 -6.25
C ALA A 32 5.93 16.04 -5.58
N GLY A 33 5.83 14.80 -5.12
CA GLY A 33 6.93 14.12 -4.43
C GLY A 33 7.21 14.63 -3.04
N LYS A 34 6.20 15.20 -2.36
CA LYS A 34 6.34 15.69 -0.99
C LYS A 34 6.47 14.52 -0.02
N ASP A 35 7.51 14.54 0.80
CA ASP A 35 7.77 13.49 1.79
C ASP A 35 6.64 13.38 2.81
N SER A 36 6.06 14.49 3.23
CA SER A 36 4.93 14.51 4.16
C SER A 36 3.70 13.78 3.59
N ALA A 37 3.41 13.99 2.32
CA ALA A 37 2.30 13.34 1.63
C ALA A 37 2.55 11.84 1.46
N ARG A 38 3.76 11.45 1.09
CA ARG A 38 4.16 10.04 0.98
C ARG A 38 4.03 9.32 2.32
N LYS A 39 4.50 9.95 3.39
CA LYS A 39 4.40 9.41 4.75
C LYS A 39 2.95 9.24 5.16
N GLU A 40 2.11 10.22 4.87
CA GLU A 40 0.68 10.16 5.17
C GLU A 40 0.00 9.03 4.41
N LEU A 41 0.26 8.89 3.12
CA LEU A 41 -0.29 7.80 2.29
C LEU A 41 0.13 6.44 2.86
N TYR A 42 1.40 6.28 3.21
CA TYR A 42 1.91 5.05 3.82
C TYR A 42 1.20 4.76 5.14
N THR A 43 1.08 5.76 6.01
CA THR A 43 0.42 5.60 7.31
C THR A 43 -1.04 5.19 7.17
N LEU A 44 -1.75 5.76 6.19
CA LEU A 44 -3.16 5.46 5.97
C LEU A 44 -3.40 4.04 5.47
N TYR A 45 -2.53 3.53 4.60
CA TYR A 45 -2.83 2.29 3.85
C TYR A 45 -1.93 1.11 4.19
N SER A 46 -0.78 1.30 4.85
CA SER A 46 0.21 0.24 5.04
C SER A 46 -0.35 -0.99 5.75
N LYS A 47 -1.10 -0.78 6.83
CA LYS A 47 -1.65 -1.88 7.64
C LYS A 47 -2.66 -2.71 6.84
N GLN A 48 -3.56 -2.04 6.15
CA GLN A 48 -4.57 -2.69 5.31
C GLN A 48 -3.93 -3.40 4.12
N MET A 49 -2.95 -2.78 3.50
CA MET A 49 -2.27 -3.34 2.35
C MET A 49 -1.36 -4.50 2.73
N LEU A 50 -0.78 -4.49 3.93
CA LEU A 50 -0.03 -5.65 4.43
C LEU A 50 -0.94 -6.88 4.52
N ALA A 51 -2.16 -6.70 5.01
CA ALA A 51 -3.13 -7.79 5.06
C ALA A 51 -3.47 -8.32 3.66
N VAL A 52 -3.62 -7.42 2.69
CA VAL A 52 -3.85 -7.80 1.28
C VAL A 52 -2.66 -8.62 0.75
N CYS A 53 -1.44 -8.13 0.94
CA CYS A 53 -0.23 -8.83 0.49
C CYS A 53 -0.11 -10.21 1.15
N TYR A 54 -0.40 -10.30 2.44
CA TYR A 54 -0.35 -11.58 3.17
C TYR A 54 -1.33 -12.61 2.62
N ARG A 55 -2.52 -12.20 2.21
CA ARG A 55 -3.50 -13.11 1.60
C ARG A 55 -2.95 -13.81 0.36
N TYR A 56 -2.11 -13.13 -0.40
CA TYR A 56 -1.51 -13.68 -1.62
C TYR A 56 -0.26 -14.50 -1.32
N THR A 57 0.59 -14.03 -0.41
CA THR A 57 1.91 -14.63 -0.17
C THR A 57 1.88 -15.74 0.88
N GLY A 58 0.99 -15.65 1.87
CA GLY A 58 0.92 -16.61 2.96
C GLY A 58 2.13 -16.58 3.90
N ASP A 59 3.02 -15.62 3.75
CA ASP A 59 4.23 -15.47 4.53
C ASP A 59 4.43 -14.00 4.90
N VAL A 60 4.68 -13.73 6.17
CA VAL A 60 4.80 -12.36 6.69
C VAL A 60 5.96 -11.62 6.06
N ASP A 61 7.12 -12.25 5.95
CA ASP A 61 8.31 -11.61 5.38
C ASP A 61 8.11 -11.29 3.90
N ALA A 62 7.55 -12.23 3.15
CA ALA A 62 7.21 -12.02 1.74
C ALA A 62 6.15 -10.91 1.59
N ALA A 63 5.16 -10.86 2.48
CA ALA A 63 4.13 -9.82 2.46
C ALA A 63 4.75 -8.43 2.67
N HIS A 64 5.69 -8.29 3.59
CA HIS A 64 6.41 -7.03 3.81
C HIS A 64 7.23 -6.62 2.58
N ASP A 65 7.90 -7.57 1.94
CA ASP A 65 8.68 -7.29 0.72
C ASP A 65 7.78 -6.80 -0.41
N VAL A 66 6.65 -7.45 -0.62
CA VAL A 66 5.66 -7.06 -1.64
C VAL A 66 5.09 -5.69 -1.32
N LEU A 67 4.74 -5.44 -0.07
CA LEU A 67 4.22 -4.15 0.41
C LEU A 67 5.22 -3.02 0.11
N HIS A 68 6.47 -3.25 0.47
CA HIS A 68 7.55 -2.29 0.29
C HIS A 68 7.76 -1.96 -1.19
N ASP A 69 7.86 -2.98 -2.02
CA ASP A 69 8.00 -2.82 -3.46
C ASP A 69 6.80 -2.08 -4.07
N GLY A 70 5.60 -2.39 -3.59
CA GLY A 70 4.37 -1.72 -4.03
C GLY A 70 4.38 -0.23 -3.71
N PHE A 71 4.79 0.16 -2.51
CA PHE A 71 4.88 1.57 -2.14
C PHE A 71 6.00 2.29 -2.87
N ILE A 72 7.15 1.65 -3.09
CA ILE A 72 8.22 2.21 -3.92
C ILE A 72 7.68 2.54 -5.31
N LYS A 73 6.94 1.62 -5.89
CA LYS A 73 6.33 1.80 -7.21
C LYS A 73 5.34 2.97 -7.22
N ILE A 74 4.47 3.03 -6.21
CA ILE A 74 3.51 4.13 -6.05
C ILE A 74 4.24 5.47 -5.98
N PHE A 75 5.29 5.57 -5.17
CA PHE A 75 6.00 6.82 -4.93
C PHE A 75 6.92 7.22 -6.08
N THR A 76 7.48 6.23 -6.80
CA THR A 76 8.35 6.50 -7.94
C THR A 76 7.55 6.97 -9.15
N HIS A 77 6.43 6.32 -9.41
CA HIS A 77 5.54 6.65 -10.52
C HIS A 77 4.12 6.79 -10.01
N PHE A 78 3.78 7.98 -9.53
CA PHE A 78 2.44 8.23 -9.03
C PHE A 78 1.49 8.42 -10.21
N ALA A 79 0.95 7.30 -10.69
CA ALA A 79 0.15 7.23 -11.91
C ALA A 79 -1.36 7.28 -11.67
N PHE A 80 -1.79 7.72 -10.49
CA PHE A 80 -3.21 7.83 -10.16
C PHE A 80 -3.87 8.90 -11.01
N ARG A 81 -4.94 8.51 -11.74
CA ARG A 81 -5.67 9.39 -12.68
C ARG A 81 -7.03 9.86 -12.17
N GLY A 82 -7.44 9.42 -10.99
CA GLY A 82 -8.76 9.79 -10.45
C GLY A 82 -9.94 9.04 -11.07
N GLU A 83 -9.69 7.94 -11.79
CA GLU A 83 -10.73 7.13 -12.43
C GLU A 83 -11.44 6.19 -11.45
N CYS A 84 -10.89 6.02 -10.24
CA CYS A 84 -11.47 5.22 -9.17
C CYS A 84 -11.08 5.85 -7.84
N ALA A 85 -11.58 5.30 -6.73
CA ALA A 85 -11.16 5.74 -5.40
C ALA A 85 -9.66 5.48 -5.21
N LEU A 86 -8.98 6.35 -4.47
CA LEU A 86 -7.55 6.21 -4.17
C LEU A 86 -7.27 4.86 -3.52
N SER A 87 -8.10 4.44 -2.56
CA SER A 87 -7.97 3.14 -1.89
C SER A 87 -8.02 1.97 -2.88
N THR A 88 -8.90 2.07 -3.88
CA THR A 88 -9.03 1.05 -4.92
C THR A 88 -7.76 0.97 -5.76
N TRP A 89 -7.22 2.12 -6.14
CA TRP A 89 -6.00 2.18 -6.95
C TRP A 89 -4.80 1.62 -6.19
N VAL A 90 -4.62 2.02 -4.91
CA VAL A 90 -3.56 1.50 -4.05
C VAL A 90 -3.66 -0.02 -3.94
N THR A 91 -4.88 -0.53 -3.70
CA THR A 91 -5.13 -1.97 -3.60
C THR A 91 -4.75 -2.69 -4.90
N ARG A 92 -5.12 -2.14 -6.05
CA ARG A 92 -4.77 -2.73 -7.36
C ARG A 92 -3.26 -2.81 -7.57
N VAL A 93 -2.53 -1.78 -7.19
CA VAL A 93 -1.06 -1.79 -7.28
C VAL A 93 -0.49 -2.90 -6.42
N MET A 94 -0.97 -3.06 -5.18
CA MET A 94 -0.49 -4.09 -4.25
C MET A 94 -0.84 -5.49 -4.75
N VAL A 95 -2.05 -5.70 -5.26
CA VAL A 95 -2.47 -6.99 -5.81
C VAL A 95 -1.60 -7.36 -7.01
N THR A 96 -1.37 -6.42 -7.92
CA THR A 96 -0.49 -6.63 -9.07
C THR A 96 0.91 -7.01 -8.62
N GLN A 97 1.45 -6.33 -7.63
CA GLN A 97 2.76 -6.59 -7.07
C GLN A 97 2.82 -7.99 -6.44
N ALA A 98 1.79 -8.38 -5.72
CA ALA A 98 1.69 -9.71 -5.10
C ALA A 98 1.63 -10.81 -6.16
N ILE A 99 0.84 -10.62 -7.20
CA ILE A 99 0.73 -11.57 -8.31
C ILE A 99 2.07 -11.72 -9.03
N ASP A 100 2.77 -10.63 -9.28
CA ASP A 100 4.10 -10.64 -9.91
C ASP A 100 5.10 -11.42 -9.04
N TYR A 101 5.05 -11.22 -7.72
CA TYR A 101 5.87 -11.97 -6.78
C TYR A 101 5.60 -13.47 -6.90
N LEU A 102 4.34 -13.88 -6.89
CA LEU A 102 3.95 -15.30 -6.99
C LEU A 102 4.39 -15.92 -8.32
N ARG A 103 4.29 -15.17 -9.42
CA ARG A 103 4.75 -15.64 -10.74
C ARG A 103 6.26 -15.87 -10.75
N LYS A 104 7.03 -14.97 -10.14
CA LYS A 104 8.49 -15.12 -10.03
C LYS A 104 8.85 -16.32 -9.17
N GLN A 105 8.17 -16.54 -8.08
CA GLN A 105 8.36 -17.69 -7.21
C GLN A 105 8.06 -19.00 -7.94
N GLN A 106 6.99 -19.04 -8.70
CA GLN A 106 6.61 -20.19 -9.48
C GLN A 106 7.64 -20.54 -10.56
N ARG A 107 8.13 -19.53 -11.29
CA ARG A 107 9.18 -19.69 -12.28
C ARG A 107 10.48 -20.22 -11.67
N PHE A 108 10.86 -19.69 -10.52
CA PHE A 108 12.05 -20.12 -9.78
C PHE A 108 11.92 -21.59 -9.38
N SER A 109 10.77 -21.98 -8.83
CA SER A 109 10.49 -23.36 -8.44
C SER A 109 10.59 -24.32 -9.63
N GLN A 110 10.07 -23.93 -10.79
CA GLN A 110 10.13 -24.72 -12.01
C GLN A 110 11.58 -24.88 -12.51
N LEU A 111 12.37 -23.83 -12.44
CA LEU A 111 13.79 -23.86 -12.83
C LEU A 111 14.58 -24.80 -11.93
N VAL A 112 14.36 -24.74 -10.61
CA VAL A 112 15.04 -25.62 -9.65
C VAL A 112 14.69 -27.09 -9.89
N VAL A 113 13.41 -27.39 -10.17
CA VAL A 113 12.97 -28.76 -10.47
C VAL A 113 13.59 -29.24 -11.79
N ASN A 114 13.70 -28.40 -12.80
CA ASN A 114 14.24 -28.78 -14.10
C ASN A 114 15.77 -29.03 -14.08
N GLU A 115 16.48 -28.50 -13.10
CA GLU A 115 17.91 -28.74 -12.93
C GLU A 115 18.24 -30.11 -12.32
N GLU A 116 17.27 -30.76 -11.69
CA GLU A 116 17.41 -32.09 -11.15
C GLU A 116 17.12 -33.17 -12.23
#